data_679b5c01689c6e85cc892b9d46741e4b
#
_entry.id   679b5c01689c6e85cc892b9d46741e4b
#
_cell.length_a   1.000
_cell.length_b   1.000
_cell.length_c   1.000
_cell.angle_alpha   90.00
_cell.angle_beta   90.00
_cell.angle_gamma   90.00
#
_symmetry.space_group_name_H-M   'P 1'
#
loop_
_entity.id
_entity.type
_entity.pdbx_description
1 polymer ?
#
loop_
_entity_poly.entity_id
_entity_poly.type
_entity_poly.pdbx_seq_one_letter_code
_entity_poly.pdbx_strand_id
1 'polypeptide(L)'
;MNVSAAGRSDADAALRPATLGLEPGLGGLEGKRALVTGGTRGMGQAVAALLAAHKVRVVVVARNAVSSSPEPLIQADLASPGSADLVASQAAGILGGLDILVHCAGASFPKPGGALALTDEDWMQALNTNLLSAVRLDRAILPGMVEQRSGAIVHVCSLQWKRPHESSPAYGPAKAALRSYSKGLATEFGPAGIRVNTVTPGYIATPQAEARITQIMTETGTSRSEAEAALLAAIGGVPLGRPGTAAEVAQLVAFLVSDAAAYLTGAEFVIDGGNNRVL
;
A
#
# COMPACT_ATOMS: atom_id res chain seq x y z
N MET A 1 -36.08 2.67 61.89
CA MET A 1 -35.70 1.51 61.07
C MET A 1 -34.83 2.03 59.92
N ASN A 2 -33.54 1.77 60.06
CA ASN A 2 -32.54 2.13 59.04
C ASN A 2 -32.62 1.16 57.89
N VAL A 3 -32.79 1.66 56.65
CA VAL A 3 -32.59 0.87 55.44
C VAL A 3 -31.27 1.29 54.80
N SER A 4 -30.35 0.36 54.86
CA SER A 4 -28.99 0.37 54.35
C SER A 4 -28.95 0.70 52.84
N ALA A 5 -28.04 1.61 52.45
CA ALA A 5 -27.65 1.84 51.06
C ALA A 5 -26.72 0.69 50.60
N ALA A 6 -27.25 -0.22 49.80
CA ALA A 6 -26.46 -1.29 49.15
C ALA A 6 -25.87 -0.78 47.85
N GLY A 7 -24.58 -1.02 47.73
CA GLY A 7 -23.66 -1.10 46.63
C GLY A 7 -24.07 -0.64 45.23
N ARG A 8 -23.44 0.43 44.74
CA ARG A 8 -23.26 0.68 43.33
C ARG A 8 -22.14 -0.26 42.83
N SER A 9 -22.51 -1.10 41.89
CA SER A 9 -21.62 -2.13 41.32
C SER A 9 -20.47 -1.54 40.53
N ASP A 10 -19.34 -2.25 40.57
CA ASP A 10 -18.08 -1.99 39.85
C ASP A 10 -18.19 -1.95 38.30
N ALA A 11 -19.42 -1.97 37.77
CA ALA A 11 -19.66 -1.87 36.31
C ALA A 11 -19.49 -0.45 35.75
N ASP A 12 -19.52 0.60 36.61
CA ASP A 12 -19.36 2.00 36.18
C ASP A 12 -17.91 2.47 36.08
N ALA A 13 -16.93 1.64 36.45
CA ALA A 13 -15.50 1.97 36.36
C ALA A 13 -14.91 1.81 34.95
N ALA A 14 -15.62 1.17 34.02
CA ALA A 14 -15.11 0.81 32.69
C ALA A 14 -15.34 1.89 31.59
N LEU A 15 -16.07 2.97 31.88
CA LEU A 15 -16.38 4.04 30.93
C LEU A 15 -15.78 5.41 31.35
N ARG A 16 -14.52 5.41 31.79
CA ARG A 16 -13.79 6.66 31.74
C ARG A 16 -13.46 6.96 30.28
N PRO A 17 -13.91 8.10 29.70
CA PRO A 17 -13.40 8.50 28.40
C PRO A 17 -11.88 8.64 28.54
N ALA A 18 -11.12 7.83 27.80
CA ALA A 18 -9.72 8.11 27.61
C ALA A 18 -9.65 9.58 27.16
N THR A 19 -8.93 10.41 27.87
CA THR A 19 -8.57 11.74 27.41
C THR A 19 -7.89 11.52 26.08
N LEU A 20 -8.61 11.78 24.98
CA LEU A 20 -8.06 11.85 23.65
C LEU A 20 -7.02 12.97 23.67
N GLY A 21 -5.78 12.61 23.96
CA GLY A 21 -4.64 13.45 23.64
C GLY A 21 -4.56 13.49 22.12
N LEU A 22 -5.36 14.38 21.52
CA LEU A 22 -5.26 14.68 20.09
C LEU A 22 -3.97 15.47 19.91
N GLU A 23 -2.85 14.78 19.80
CA GLU A 23 -1.63 15.37 19.26
C GLU A 23 -1.94 15.83 17.83
N PRO A 24 -1.72 17.11 17.48
CA PRO A 24 -1.93 17.58 16.12
C PRO A 24 -0.88 16.91 15.21
N GLY A 25 -1.35 16.03 14.32
CA GLY A 25 -0.50 15.36 13.33
C GLY A 25 -0.68 13.84 13.31
N LEU A 26 0.20 13.18 12.56
CA LEU A 26 0.28 11.72 12.47
C LEU A 26 1.09 11.19 13.68
N GLY A 27 0.45 11.09 14.85
CA GLY A 27 1.10 10.59 16.07
C GLY A 27 1.64 9.16 15.92
N GLY A 28 2.66 8.81 16.72
CA GLY A 28 3.17 7.44 16.85
C GLY A 28 4.07 6.95 15.70
N LEU A 29 4.55 7.85 14.81
CA LEU A 29 5.47 7.48 13.73
C LEU A 29 6.94 7.61 14.12
N GLU A 30 7.32 8.60 14.91
CA GLU A 30 8.72 8.85 15.28
C GLU A 30 9.37 7.61 15.90
N GLY A 31 10.53 7.23 15.40
CA GLY A 31 11.31 6.08 15.86
C GLY A 31 10.79 4.72 15.37
N LYS A 32 9.64 4.62 14.72
CA LYS A 32 9.14 3.38 14.10
C LYS A 32 10.09 2.91 12.99
N ARG A 33 10.01 1.63 12.67
CA ARG A 33 10.86 0.92 11.71
C ARG A 33 10.00 0.46 10.54
N ALA A 34 10.30 0.92 9.34
CA ALA A 34 9.49 0.67 8.15
C ALA A 34 10.26 -0.01 7.03
N LEU A 35 9.63 -0.96 6.37
CA LEU A 35 10.06 -1.53 5.10
C LEU A 35 9.06 -1.13 4.01
N VAL A 36 9.57 -0.50 2.93
CA VAL A 36 8.75 -0.07 1.80
C VAL A 36 9.21 -0.76 0.53
N THR A 37 8.39 -1.63 -0.05
CA THR A 37 8.71 -2.29 -1.32
C THR A 37 8.42 -1.36 -2.50
N GLY A 38 9.24 -1.43 -3.54
CA GLY A 38 9.14 -0.49 -4.67
C GLY A 38 9.50 0.95 -4.29
N GLY A 39 10.32 1.13 -3.24
CA GLY A 39 10.59 2.44 -2.60
C GLY A 39 11.51 3.38 -3.37
N THR A 40 12.02 3.00 -4.54
CA THR A 40 12.99 3.82 -5.29
C THR A 40 12.37 4.76 -6.32
N ARG A 41 11.05 4.68 -6.57
CA ARG A 41 10.34 5.54 -7.54
C ARG A 41 8.84 5.61 -7.25
N GLY A 42 8.19 6.63 -7.83
CA GLY A 42 6.73 6.77 -7.82
C GLY A 42 6.13 6.80 -6.41
N MET A 43 5.05 6.06 -6.19
CA MET A 43 4.33 6.04 -4.92
C MET A 43 5.19 5.51 -3.76
N GLY A 44 5.96 4.44 -3.98
CA GLY A 44 6.81 3.88 -2.94
C GLY A 44 7.89 4.84 -2.47
N GLN A 45 8.52 5.58 -3.39
CA GLN A 45 9.48 6.62 -3.05
C GLN A 45 8.85 7.75 -2.24
N ALA A 46 7.65 8.21 -2.65
CA ALA A 46 6.95 9.26 -1.91
C ALA A 46 6.55 8.80 -0.50
N VAL A 47 6.13 7.52 -0.34
CA VAL A 47 5.85 6.93 0.96
C VAL A 47 7.11 6.86 1.82
N ALA A 48 8.23 6.35 1.28
CA ALA A 48 9.49 6.26 2.01
C ALA A 48 9.97 7.64 2.48
N ALA A 49 9.97 8.62 1.58
CA ALA A 49 10.39 9.99 1.89
C ALA A 49 9.49 10.65 2.96
N LEU A 50 8.16 10.47 2.87
CA LEU A 50 7.25 11.03 3.86
C LEU A 50 7.41 10.38 5.24
N LEU A 51 7.55 9.06 5.30
CA LEU A 51 7.79 8.35 6.55
C LEU A 51 9.12 8.79 7.18
N ALA A 52 10.18 8.93 6.37
CA ALA A 52 11.47 9.43 6.85
C ALA A 52 11.37 10.88 7.39
N ALA A 53 10.59 11.75 6.74
CA ALA A 53 10.32 13.11 7.22
C ALA A 53 9.60 13.13 8.59
N HIS A 54 8.83 12.08 8.91
CA HIS A 54 8.22 11.83 10.22
C HIS A 54 9.14 11.05 11.18
N LYS A 55 10.45 11.01 10.90
CA LYS A 55 11.49 10.36 11.72
C LYS A 55 11.30 8.83 11.87
N VAL A 56 10.62 8.20 10.91
CA VAL A 56 10.59 6.75 10.79
C VAL A 56 11.93 6.28 10.24
N ARG A 57 12.48 5.20 10.77
CA ARG A 57 13.65 4.53 10.21
C ARG A 57 13.20 3.66 9.03
N VAL A 58 13.49 4.10 7.82
CA VAL A 58 12.98 3.46 6.59
C VAL A 58 14.08 2.67 5.90
N VAL A 59 13.74 1.46 5.44
CA VAL A 59 14.49 0.67 4.48
C VAL A 59 13.61 0.46 3.26
N VAL A 60 14.18 0.58 2.06
CA VAL A 60 13.45 0.36 0.81
C VAL A 60 13.91 -0.91 0.11
N VAL A 61 13.01 -1.53 -0.66
CA VAL A 61 13.34 -2.69 -1.50
C VAL A 61 13.04 -2.36 -2.95
N ALA A 62 13.97 -2.63 -3.85
CA ALA A 62 13.78 -2.51 -5.28
C ALA A 62 14.67 -3.47 -6.06
N ARG A 63 14.28 -3.78 -7.31
CA ARG A 63 15.05 -4.67 -8.20
C ARG A 63 16.36 -4.06 -8.67
N ASN A 64 16.34 -2.77 -8.95
CA ASN A 64 17.48 -2.07 -9.51
C ASN A 64 18.10 -1.15 -8.46
N ALA A 65 19.42 -1.14 -8.41
CA ALA A 65 20.15 -0.14 -7.65
C ALA A 65 19.86 1.25 -8.21
N VAL A 66 19.63 2.20 -7.32
CA VAL A 66 19.51 3.63 -7.66
C VAL A 66 20.54 4.37 -6.84
N SER A 67 21.45 5.06 -7.51
CA SER A 67 22.56 5.76 -6.86
C SER A 67 22.15 6.92 -5.96
N SER A 68 20.87 7.30 -5.95
CA SER A 68 20.36 8.49 -5.26
C SER A 68 19.21 8.17 -4.27
N SER A 69 19.07 6.93 -3.79
CA SER A 69 18.09 6.66 -2.71
C SER A 69 18.64 7.22 -1.40
N PRO A 70 17.94 8.15 -0.74
CA PRO A 70 18.37 8.64 0.57
C PRO A 70 18.22 7.59 1.67
N GLU A 71 17.31 6.60 1.50
CA GLU A 71 17.11 5.52 2.45
C GLU A 71 17.96 4.29 2.09
N PRO A 72 18.39 3.49 3.08
CA PRO A 72 19.04 2.20 2.84
C PRO A 72 18.23 1.33 1.89
N LEU A 73 18.88 0.79 0.86
CA LEU A 73 18.26 -0.03 -0.19
C LEU A 73 18.69 -1.49 -0.06
N ILE A 74 17.71 -2.38 0.01
CA ILE A 74 17.89 -3.81 -0.21
C ILE A 74 17.55 -4.11 -1.69
N GLN A 75 18.55 -4.51 -2.46
CA GLN A 75 18.32 -4.87 -3.86
C GLN A 75 17.81 -6.32 -3.96
N ALA A 76 16.55 -6.49 -4.36
CA ALA A 76 15.93 -7.81 -4.54
C ALA A 76 14.77 -7.77 -5.52
N ASP A 77 14.57 -8.87 -6.25
CA ASP A 77 13.34 -9.12 -7.01
C ASP A 77 12.38 -9.97 -6.16
N LEU A 78 11.39 -9.34 -5.56
CA LEU A 78 10.39 -10.00 -4.73
C LEU A 78 9.47 -10.97 -5.51
N ALA A 79 9.46 -10.91 -6.84
CA ALA A 79 8.75 -11.89 -7.64
C ALA A 79 9.45 -13.26 -7.62
N SER A 80 10.76 -13.29 -7.32
CA SER A 80 11.55 -14.52 -7.26
C SER A 80 11.34 -15.27 -5.94
N PRO A 81 11.17 -16.61 -5.98
CA PRO A 81 11.13 -17.43 -4.76
C PRO A 81 12.41 -17.26 -3.91
N GLY A 82 12.26 -17.23 -2.59
CA GLY A 82 13.39 -17.14 -1.64
C GLY A 82 13.91 -15.72 -1.39
N SER A 83 13.61 -14.73 -2.24
CA SER A 83 14.07 -13.36 -2.02
C SER A 83 13.42 -12.70 -0.79
N ALA A 84 12.21 -13.09 -0.43
CA ALA A 84 11.48 -12.53 0.70
C ALA A 84 12.17 -12.80 2.05
N ASP A 85 12.67 -14.01 2.25
CA ASP A 85 13.38 -14.38 3.49
C ASP A 85 14.71 -13.60 3.63
N LEU A 86 15.43 -13.43 2.50
CA LEU A 86 16.64 -12.62 2.47
C LEU A 86 16.32 -11.14 2.82
N VAL A 87 15.27 -10.58 2.20
CA VAL A 87 14.85 -9.19 2.46
C VAL A 87 14.42 -9.02 3.91
N ALA A 88 13.63 -9.94 4.47
CA ALA A 88 13.19 -9.89 5.85
C ALA A 88 14.38 -9.93 6.82
N SER A 89 15.34 -10.83 6.59
CA SER A 89 16.57 -10.96 7.39
C SER A 89 17.44 -9.70 7.33
N GLN A 90 17.68 -9.15 6.13
CA GLN A 90 18.46 -7.93 5.96
C GLN A 90 17.78 -6.72 6.60
N ALA A 91 16.46 -6.57 6.40
CA ALA A 91 15.69 -5.48 7.01
C ALA A 91 15.73 -5.57 8.55
N ALA A 92 15.56 -6.75 9.10
CA ALA A 92 15.69 -6.98 10.55
C ALA A 92 17.09 -6.64 11.06
N GLY A 93 18.15 -7.00 10.33
CA GLY A 93 19.54 -6.66 10.67
C GLY A 93 19.80 -5.15 10.68
N ILE A 94 19.23 -4.40 9.70
CA ILE A 94 19.40 -2.94 9.59
C ILE A 94 18.57 -2.20 10.65
N LEU A 95 17.33 -2.64 10.87
CA LEU A 95 16.33 -1.92 11.67
C LEU A 95 16.21 -2.42 13.12
N GLY A 96 16.63 -3.66 13.40
CA GLY A 96 16.43 -4.30 14.69
C GLY A 96 15.00 -4.80 14.94
N GLY A 97 14.21 -4.96 13.88
CA GLY A 97 12.80 -5.37 13.89
C GLY A 97 11.96 -4.52 12.95
N LEU A 98 10.65 -4.76 12.86
CA LEU A 98 9.79 -4.07 11.91
C LEU A 98 8.42 -3.72 12.53
N ASP A 99 8.00 -2.46 12.41
CA ASP A 99 6.71 -1.95 12.89
C ASP A 99 5.75 -1.68 11.74
N ILE A 100 6.28 -1.33 10.57
CA ILE A 100 5.51 -0.89 9.40
C ILE A 100 6.00 -1.63 8.16
N LEU A 101 5.07 -2.22 7.40
CA LEU A 101 5.35 -2.82 6.10
C LEU A 101 4.42 -2.23 5.04
N VAL A 102 5.00 -1.63 3.99
CA VAL A 102 4.21 -1.05 2.90
C VAL A 102 4.56 -1.71 1.58
N HIS A 103 3.58 -2.39 1.00
CA HIS A 103 3.71 -3.06 -0.29
C HIS A 103 3.33 -2.11 -1.44
N CYS A 104 4.30 -1.36 -1.96
CA CYS A 104 4.14 -0.53 -3.16
C CYS A 104 4.69 -1.21 -4.43
N ALA A 105 5.44 -2.31 -4.30
CA ALA A 105 5.93 -3.04 -5.47
C ALA A 105 4.77 -3.65 -6.27
N GLY A 106 4.82 -3.47 -7.57
CA GLY A 106 3.83 -3.99 -8.50
C GLY A 106 4.06 -3.47 -9.91
N ALA A 107 3.54 -4.17 -10.89
CA ALA A 107 3.63 -3.77 -12.29
C ALA A 107 2.45 -4.33 -13.09
N SER A 108 1.96 -3.53 -14.03
CA SER A 108 1.10 -4.00 -15.12
C SER A 108 1.98 -4.44 -16.29
N PHE A 109 1.58 -5.51 -16.94
CA PHE A 109 2.25 -6.08 -18.13
C PHE A 109 1.26 -6.07 -19.29
N PRO A 110 1.09 -4.92 -19.97
CA PRO A 110 0.17 -4.82 -21.09
C PRO A 110 0.65 -5.72 -22.24
N LYS A 111 -0.28 -6.46 -22.86
CA LYS A 111 0.01 -7.32 -23.99
C LYS A 111 -1.01 -7.10 -25.10
N PRO A 112 -0.58 -6.81 -26.34
CA PRO A 112 -1.47 -6.73 -27.49
C PRO A 112 -2.25 -8.03 -27.68
N GLY A 113 -3.53 -7.94 -28.03
CA GLY A 113 -4.41 -9.11 -28.20
C GLY A 113 -5.21 -9.48 -26.96
N GLY A 114 -5.01 -8.78 -25.84
CA GLY A 114 -5.83 -8.95 -24.65
C GLY A 114 -5.78 -10.34 -24.04
N ALA A 115 -6.90 -10.81 -23.48
CA ALA A 115 -6.97 -12.07 -22.73
C ALA A 115 -6.58 -13.32 -23.56
N LEU A 116 -6.89 -13.33 -24.87
CA LEU A 116 -6.57 -14.47 -25.74
C LEU A 116 -5.08 -14.57 -26.08
N ALA A 117 -4.30 -13.52 -25.89
CA ALA A 117 -2.88 -13.50 -26.15
C ALA A 117 -2.03 -13.84 -24.91
N LEU A 118 -2.64 -13.92 -23.72
CA LEU A 118 -1.92 -14.25 -22.47
C LEU A 118 -1.65 -15.75 -22.39
N THR A 119 -0.39 -16.07 -22.09
CA THR A 119 0.04 -17.44 -21.77
C THR A 119 -0.03 -17.68 -20.25
N ASP A 120 0.16 -18.93 -19.81
CA ASP A 120 0.27 -19.26 -18.39
C ASP A 120 1.45 -18.52 -17.73
N GLU A 121 2.55 -18.32 -18.46
CA GLU A 121 3.73 -17.57 -17.99
C GLU A 121 3.37 -16.09 -17.74
N ASP A 122 2.59 -15.46 -18.63
CA ASP A 122 2.12 -14.09 -18.44
C ASP A 122 1.26 -13.97 -17.17
N TRP A 123 0.36 -14.94 -16.94
CA TRP A 123 -0.43 -15.04 -15.72
C TRP A 123 0.44 -15.22 -14.48
N MET A 124 1.38 -16.15 -14.52
CA MET A 124 2.30 -16.38 -13.40
C MET A 124 3.18 -15.18 -13.11
N GLN A 125 3.64 -14.45 -14.14
CA GLN A 125 4.38 -13.22 -13.97
C GLN A 125 3.55 -12.16 -13.25
N ALA A 126 2.28 -11.96 -13.66
CA ALA A 126 1.39 -11.01 -13.03
C ALA A 126 1.09 -11.38 -11.57
N LEU A 127 0.82 -12.65 -11.28
CA LEU A 127 0.57 -13.16 -9.93
C LEU A 127 1.81 -13.08 -9.06
N ASN A 128 2.98 -13.49 -9.54
CA ASN A 128 4.23 -13.42 -8.79
C ASN A 128 4.58 -11.98 -8.41
N THR A 129 4.38 -11.03 -9.34
CA THR A 129 4.74 -9.62 -9.11
C THR A 129 3.74 -8.89 -8.22
N ASN A 130 2.44 -9.14 -8.36
CA ASN A 130 1.40 -8.30 -7.75
C ASN A 130 0.68 -8.94 -6.57
N LEU A 131 0.85 -10.24 -6.34
CA LEU A 131 0.28 -10.98 -5.22
C LEU A 131 1.35 -11.73 -4.43
N LEU A 132 2.02 -12.70 -5.05
CA LEU A 132 2.88 -13.63 -4.32
C LEU A 132 4.14 -12.97 -3.74
N SER A 133 4.61 -11.88 -4.32
CA SER A 133 5.67 -11.03 -3.73
C SER A 133 5.27 -10.51 -2.34
N ALA A 134 4.04 -10.02 -2.19
CA ALA A 134 3.51 -9.57 -0.91
C ALA A 134 3.30 -10.76 0.04
N VAL A 135 2.63 -11.82 -0.42
CA VAL A 135 2.36 -13.04 0.39
C VAL A 135 3.66 -13.63 0.97
N ARG A 136 4.72 -13.72 0.17
CA ARG A 136 6.01 -14.27 0.63
C ARG A 136 6.66 -13.38 1.67
N LEU A 137 6.64 -12.05 1.46
CA LEU A 137 7.26 -11.10 2.37
C LEU A 137 6.47 -10.97 3.68
N ASP A 138 5.13 -10.93 3.62
CA ASP A 138 4.27 -10.95 4.81
C ASP A 138 4.56 -12.19 5.66
N ARG A 139 4.62 -13.36 5.04
CA ARG A 139 4.91 -14.62 5.72
C ARG A 139 6.28 -14.61 6.41
N ALA A 140 7.28 -13.95 5.85
CA ALA A 140 8.60 -13.84 6.44
C ALA A 140 8.65 -12.80 7.59
N ILE A 141 7.79 -11.77 7.58
CA ILE A 141 7.83 -10.65 8.52
C ILE A 141 6.81 -10.80 9.66
N LEU A 142 5.63 -11.34 9.39
CA LEU A 142 4.54 -11.48 10.36
C LEU A 142 4.94 -12.16 11.67
N PRO A 143 5.77 -13.22 11.70
CA PRO A 143 6.18 -13.84 12.97
C PRO A 143 6.79 -12.85 13.96
N GLY A 144 7.66 -11.94 13.50
CA GLY A 144 8.25 -10.90 14.34
C GLY A 144 7.23 -9.85 14.81
N MET A 145 6.28 -9.46 13.95
CA MET A 145 5.18 -8.57 14.35
C MET A 145 4.24 -9.22 15.38
N VAL A 146 3.97 -10.52 15.24
CA VAL A 146 3.17 -11.30 16.21
C VAL A 146 3.86 -11.37 17.56
N GLU A 147 5.17 -11.65 17.60
CA GLU A 147 5.95 -11.69 18.82
C GLU A 147 5.95 -10.34 19.56
N GLN A 148 6.13 -9.24 18.83
CA GLN A 148 6.08 -7.88 19.42
C GLN A 148 4.65 -7.37 19.69
N ARG A 149 3.61 -8.12 19.28
CA ARG A 149 2.17 -7.79 19.41
C ARG A 149 1.82 -6.39 18.86
N SER A 150 2.47 -5.99 17.78
CA SER A 150 2.31 -4.69 17.16
C SER A 150 2.77 -4.73 15.70
N GLY A 151 2.02 -4.12 14.81
CA GLY A 151 2.39 -3.97 13.41
C GLY A 151 1.34 -3.23 12.59
N ALA A 152 1.78 -2.57 11.53
CA ALA A 152 0.89 -1.96 10.54
C ALA A 152 1.34 -2.33 9.13
N ILE A 153 0.46 -2.99 8.37
CA ILE A 153 0.71 -3.43 6.99
C ILE A 153 -0.24 -2.68 6.06
N VAL A 154 0.30 -2.13 4.98
CA VAL A 154 -0.49 -1.52 3.91
C VAL A 154 -0.15 -2.16 2.58
N HIS A 155 -1.17 -2.72 1.92
CA HIS A 155 -1.07 -3.21 0.56
C HIS A 155 -1.58 -2.17 -0.44
N VAL A 156 -0.73 -1.72 -1.36
CA VAL A 156 -1.16 -0.86 -2.45
C VAL A 156 -1.74 -1.73 -3.56
N CYS A 157 -3.07 -1.65 -3.69
CA CYS A 157 -3.85 -2.30 -4.74
C CYS A 157 -3.90 -1.44 -6.02
N SER A 158 -5.00 -1.47 -6.73
CA SER A 158 -5.27 -0.65 -7.91
C SER A 158 -6.77 -0.64 -8.17
N LEU A 159 -7.30 0.45 -8.69
CA LEU A 159 -8.69 0.52 -9.13
C LEU A 159 -9.04 -0.53 -10.20
N GLN A 160 -8.04 -1.07 -10.91
CA GLN A 160 -8.25 -2.12 -11.91
C GLN A 160 -8.81 -3.44 -11.34
N TRP A 161 -8.79 -3.66 -10.04
CA TRP A 161 -9.49 -4.81 -9.48
C TRP A 161 -11.03 -4.67 -9.54
N LYS A 162 -11.54 -3.41 -9.49
CA LYS A 162 -12.98 -3.09 -9.67
C LYS A 162 -13.33 -2.85 -11.14
N ARG A 163 -12.40 -2.28 -11.90
CA ARG A 163 -12.56 -1.89 -13.30
C ARG A 163 -11.39 -2.45 -14.12
N PRO A 164 -11.43 -3.75 -14.46
CA PRO A 164 -10.36 -4.39 -15.24
C PRO A 164 -10.17 -3.66 -16.57
N HIS A 165 -8.92 -3.54 -16.99
CA HIS A 165 -8.55 -2.94 -18.26
C HIS A 165 -8.17 -4.03 -19.26
N GLU A 166 -8.69 -3.95 -20.49
CA GLU A 166 -8.49 -4.97 -21.52
C GLU A 166 -7.03 -5.20 -21.90
N SER A 167 -6.18 -4.16 -21.83
CA SER A 167 -4.76 -4.29 -22.19
C SER A 167 -3.93 -5.02 -21.13
N SER A 168 -4.47 -5.27 -19.93
CA SER A 168 -3.75 -5.93 -18.83
C SER A 168 -4.65 -6.89 -18.03
N PRO A 169 -5.20 -7.92 -18.69
CA PRO A 169 -6.25 -8.77 -18.10
C PRO A 169 -5.83 -9.53 -16.84
N ALA A 170 -4.54 -9.84 -16.66
CA ALA A 170 -4.05 -10.55 -15.49
C ALA A 170 -3.76 -9.64 -14.28
N TYR A 171 -3.58 -8.34 -14.49
CA TYR A 171 -3.23 -7.40 -13.43
C TYR A 171 -4.38 -7.16 -12.44
N GLY A 172 -5.58 -6.86 -12.95
CA GLY A 172 -6.78 -6.65 -12.14
C GLY A 172 -7.09 -7.83 -11.20
N PRO A 173 -7.17 -9.07 -11.72
CA PRO A 173 -7.35 -10.26 -10.90
C PRO A 173 -6.26 -10.46 -9.84
N ALA A 174 -4.98 -10.22 -10.16
CA ALA A 174 -3.90 -10.30 -9.17
C ALA A 174 -4.08 -9.27 -8.03
N LYS A 175 -4.52 -8.05 -8.34
CA LYS A 175 -4.83 -7.01 -7.34
C LYS A 175 -6.11 -7.30 -6.55
N ALA A 176 -7.11 -7.94 -7.16
CA ALA A 176 -8.31 -8.44 -6.45
C ALA A 176 -7.94 -9.52 -5.42
N ALA A 177 -7.08 -10.45 -5.82
CA ALA A 177 -6.56 -11.48 -4.93
C ALA A 177 -5.75 -10.89 -3.77
N LEU A 178 -4.88 -9.90 -4.03
CA LEU A 178 -4.12 -9.19 -3.00
C LEU A 178 -5.05 -8.49 -1.98
N ARG A 179 -6.13 -7.86 -2.46
CA ARG A 179 -7.12 -7.22 -1.59
C ARG A 179 -7.82 -8.24 -0.69
N SER A 180 -8.24 -9.38 -1.25
CA SER A 180 -8.87 -10.46 -0.49
C SER A 180 -7.91 -11.05 0.54
N TYR A 181 -6.66 -11.30 0.17
CA TYR A 181 -5.59 -11.74 1.04
C TYR A 181 -5.35 -10.76 2.20
N SER A 182 -5.25 -9.47 1.90
CA SER A 182 -5.12 -8.40 2.91
C SER A 182 -6.23 -8.44 3.96
N LYS A 183 -7.48 -8.68 3.54
CA LYS A 183 -8.63 -8.82 4.44
C LYS A 183 -8.50 -10.05 5.33
N GLY A 184 -8.03 -11.17 4.79
CA GLY A 184 -7.74 -12.40 5.55
C GLY A 184 -6.73 -12.14 6.66
N LEU A 185 -5.59 -11.52 6.33
CA LEU A 185 -4.56 -11.17 7.32
C LEU A 185 -5.09 -10.26 8.44
N ALA A 186 -5.90 -9.26 8.09
CA ALA A 186 -6.50 -8.35 9.09
C ALA A 186 -7.36 -9.10 10.11
N THR A 187 -8.10 -10.11 9.65
CA THR A 187 -8.95 -10.95 10.52
C THR A 187 -8.11 -11.87 11.40
N GLU A 188 -7.10 -12.52 10.81
CA GLU A 188 -6.25 -13.49 11.47
C GLU A 188 -5.34 -12.86 12.53
N PHE A 189 -4.67 -11.75 12.17
CA PHE A 189 -3.64 -11.13 13.01
C PHE A 189 -4.13 -9.91 13.82
N GLY A 190 -5.38 -9.49 13.67
CA GLY A 190 -5.98 -8.45 14.51
C GLY A 190 -5.89 -8.75 16.01
N PRO A 191 -6.18 -9.97 16.49
CA PRO A 191 -6.00 -10.33 17.91
C PRO A 191 -4.55 -10.24 18.41
N ALA A 192 -3.57 -10.28 17.51
CA ALA A 192 -2.14 -10.07 17.83
C ALA A 192 -1.73 -8.58 17.77
N GLY A 193 -2.67 -7.63 17.59
CA GLY A 193 -2.37 -6.20 17.54
C GLY A 193 -1.81 -5.72 16.20
N ILE A 194 -1.97 -6.50 15.13
CA ILE A 194 -1.49 -6.15 13.80
C ILE A 194 -2.65 -5.62 12.95
N ARG A 195 -2.48 -4.43 12.39
CA ARG A 195 -3.45 -3.80 11.51
C ARG A 195 -3.02 -4.00 10.05
N VAL A 196 -3.96 -4.41 9.20
CA VAL A 196 -3.70 -4.63 7.77
C VAL A 196 -4.79 -3.92 6.97
N ASN A 197 -4.40 -2.97 6.11
CA ASN A 197 -5.32 -2.22 5.27
C ASN A 197 -4.87 -2.19 3.82
N THR A 198 -5.77 -1.86 2.91
CA THR A 198 -5.48 -1.65 1.50
C THR A 198 -5.68 -0.21 1.10
N VAL A 199 -4.76 0.30 0.29
CA VAL A 199 -4.93 1.56 -0.46
C VAL A 199 -5.15 1.20 -1.92
N THR A 200 -6.20 1.74 -2.52
CA THR A 200 -6.59 1.48 -3.90
C THR A 200 -6.52 2.78 -4.71
N PRO A 201 -5.35 3.10 -5.31
CA PRO A 201 -5.23 4.27 -6.14
C PRO A 201 -5.99 4.14 -7.47
N GLY A 202 -6.51 5.27 -7.95
CA GLY A 202 -6.91 5.45 -9.34
C GLY A 202 -5.70 5.75 -10.23
N TYR A 203 -5.86 6.71 -11.14
CA TYR A 203 -4.76 7.17 -11.99
C TYR A 203 -3.87 8.16 -11.22
N ILE A 204 -2.61 7.78 -11.01
CA ILE A 204 -1.62 8.56 -10.27
C ILE A 204 -0.50 8.99 -11.23
N ALA A 205 -0.14 10.28 -11.21
CA ALA A 205 1.00 10.81 -11.94
C ALA A 205 2.30 10.21 -11.38
N THR A 206 2.83 9.23 -12.08
CA THR A 206 4.07 8.51 -11.78
C THR A 206 4.97 8.53 -13.01
N PRO A 207 6.27 8.23 -12.90
CA PRO A 207 7.13 8.12 -14.07
C PRO A 207 6.60 7.17 -15.17
N GLN A 208 5.87 6.12 -14.80
CA GLN A 208 5.22 5.23 -15.77
C GLN A 208 4.03 5.90 -16.46
N ALA A 209 3.24 6.69 -15.74
CA ALA A 209 2.15 7.47 -16.31
C ALA A 209 2.68 8.54 -17.27
N GLU A 210 3.78 9.22 -16.91
CA GLU A 210 4.46 10.19 -17.76
C GLU A 210 4.98 9.55 -19.06
N ALA A 211 5.59 8.38 -18.97
CA ALA A 211 6.04 7.63 -20.15
C ALA A 211 4.85 7.31 -21.09
N ARG A 212 3.68 6.99 -20.53
CA ARG A 212 2.47 6.73 -21.34
C ARG A 212 1.95 8.01 -22.00
N ILE A 213 1.95 9.15 -21.31
CA ILE A 213 1.58 10.44 -21.91
C ILE A 213 2.54 10.77 -23.06
N THR A 214 3.85 10.64 -22.83
CA THR A 214 4.87 10.89 -23.88
C THR A 214 4.67 9.98 -25.09
N GLN A 215 4.32 8.73 -24.88
CA GLN A 215 4.02 7.79 -25.96
C GLN A 215 2.80 8.25 -26.77
N ILE A 216 1.71 8.64 -26.11
CA ILE A 216 0.50 9.16 -26.78
C ILE A 216 0.85 10.40 -27.63
N MET A 217 1.58 11.36 -27.05
CA MET A 217 2.04 12.56 -27.78
C MET A 217 2.81 12.19 -29.04
N THR A 218 3.69 11.20 -28.95
CA THR A 218 4.52 10.73 -30.09
C THR A 218 3.67 10.04 -31.16
N GLU A 219 2.71 9.22 -30.75
CA GLU A 219 1.83 8.45 -31.65
C GLU A 219 0.80 9.33 -32.35
N THR A 220 0.30 10.38 -31.68
CA THR A 220 -0.84 11.18 -32.17
C THR A 220 -0.47 12.59 -32.60
N GLY A 221 0.72 13.08 -32.27
CA GLY A 221 1.13 14.47 -32.52
C GLY A 221 0.40 15.52 -31.67
N THR A 222 -0.33 15.10 -30.63
CA THR A 222 -1.09 15.98 -29.75
C THR A 222 -0.21 16.67 -28.69
N SER A 223 -0.69 17.75 -28.12
CA SER A 223 -0.06 18.39 -26.97
C SER A 223 -0.15 17.52 -25.71
N ARG A 224 0.68 17.80 -24.71
CA ARG A 224 0.66 17.13 -23.40
C ARG A 224 -0.74 17.18 -22.75
N SER A 225 -1.37 18.35 -22.76
CA SER A 225 -2.70 18.52 -22.15
C SER A 225 -3.78 17.71 -22.86
N GLU A 226 -3.73 17.61 -24.18
CA GLU A 226 -4.65 16.77 -24.96
C GLU A 226 -4.40 15.27 -24.70
N ALA A 227 -3.13 14.84 -24.66
CA ALA A 227 -2.77 13.46 -24.35
C ALA A 227 -3.21 13.04 -22.93
N GLU A 228 -3.04 13.92 -21.94
CA GLU A 228 -3.50 13.70 -20.57
C GLU A 228 -5.03 13.65 -20.50
N ALA A 229 -5.72 14.60 -21.15
CA ALA A 229 -7.18 14.61 -21.20
C ALA A 229 -7.74 13.35 -21.88
N ALA A 230 -7.13 12.90 -22.99
CA ALA A 230 -7.51 11.68 -23.68
C ALA A 230 -7.31 10.44 -22.78
N LEU A 231 -6.21 10.39 -22.04
CA LEU A 231 -5.92 9.30 -21.11
C LEU A 231 -6.92 9.27 -19.94
N LEU A 232 -7.24 10.43 -19.35
CA LEU A 232 -8.27 10.52 -18.31
C LEU A 232 -9.65 10.14 -18.84
N ALA A 233 -10.00 10.54 -20.06
CA ALA A 233 -11.25 10.14 -20.68
C ALA A 233 -11.33 8.62 -20.92
N ALA A 234 -10.24 8.00 -21.39
CA ALA A 234 -10.18 6.56 -21.64
C ALA A 234 -10.41 5.72 -20.36
N ILE A 235 -10.03 6.22 -19.19
CA ILE A 235 -10.32 5.55 -17.90
C ILE A 235 -11.71 5.93 -17.34
N GLY A 236 -12.57 6.59 -18.11
CA GLY A 236 -13.93 6.98 -17.72
C GLY A 236 -14.03 8.31 -16.97
N GLY A 237 -13.00 9.14 -17.03
CA GLY A 237 -12.93 10.45 -16.39
C GLY A 237 -12.59 10.41 -14.90
N VAL A 238 -12.05 11.52 -14.41
CA VAL A 238 -11.78 11.76 -12.99
C VAL A 238 -12.54 13.02 -12.58
N PRO A 239 -13.52 12.94 -11.68
CA PRO A 239 -14.33 14.10 -11.25
C PRO A 239 -13.50 15.28 -10.74
N LEU A 240 -12.36 15.05 -10.07
CA LEU A 240 -11.44 16.12 -9.67
C LEU A 240 -10.64 16.75 -10.84
N GLY A 241 -10.83 16.28 -12.07
CA GLY A 241 -10.27 16.87 -13.30
C GLY A 241 -8.76 16.69 -13.49
N ARG A 242 -8.09 15.91 -12.64
CA ARG A 242 -6.64 15.70 -12.70
C ARG A 242 -6.23 14.31 -12.20
N PRO A 243 -5.04 13.85 -12.56
CA PRO A 243 -4.42 12.70 -11.87
C PRO A 243 -4.23 12.98 -10.38
N GLY A 244 -4.23 11.92 -9.57
CA GLY A 244 -3.67 11.99 -8.22
C GLY A 244 -2.14 12.08 -8.27
N THR A 245 -1.53 12.53 -7.17
CA THR A 245 -0.08 12.58 -7.01
C THR A 245 0.42 11.45 -6.12
N ALA A 246 1.68 11.05 -6.28
CA ALA A 246 2.33 10.11 -5.38
C ALA A 246 2.35 10.60 -3.92
N ALA A 247 2.44 11.92 -3.71
CA ALA A 247 2.39 12.54 -2.39
C ALA A 247 1.03 12.36 -1.71
N GLU A 248 -0.07 12.51 -2.45
CA GLU A 248 -1.43 12.28 -1.90
C GLU A 248 -1.62 10.83 -1.46
N VAL A 249 -1.09 9.87 -2.22
CA VAL A 249 -1.08 8.45 -1.81
C VAL A 249 -0.21 8.25 -0.56
N ALA A 250 0.96 8.88 -0.50
CA ALA A 250 1.85 8.79 0.65
C ALA A 250 1.22 9.34 1.94
N GLN A 251 0.47 10.45 1.87
CA GLN A 251 -0.27 11.00 3.01
C GLN A 251 -1.29 9.98 3.57
N LEU A 252 -2.05 9.34 2.69
CA LEU A 252 -3.01 8.32 3.11
C LEU A 252 -2.31 7.11 3.75
N VAL A 253 -1.21 6.64 3.16
CA VAL A 253 -0.41 5.54 3.71
C VAL A 253 0.15 5.91 5.08
N ALA A 254 0.74 7.10 5.23
CA ALA A 254 1.28 7.57 6.51
C ALA A 254 0.20 7.67 7.60
N PHE A 255 -1.00 8.15 7.26
CA PHE A 255 -2.16 8.10 8.16
C PHE A 255 -2.49 6.67 8.59
N LEU A 256 -2.58 5.73 7.65
CA LEU A 256 -2.98 4.35 7.93
C LEU A 256 -1.98 3.59 8.80
N VAL A 257 -0.68 3.94 8.75
CA VAL A 257 0.34 3.30 9.58
C VAL A 257 0.59 4.03 10.90
N SER A 258 0.00 5.20 11.11
CA SER A 258 0.10 5.99 12.34
C SER A 258 -0.90 5.55 13.42
N ASP A 259 -0.75 6.09 14.61
CA ASP A 259 -1.67 5.86 15.73
C ASP A 259 -3.04 6.52 15.50
N ALA A 260 -3.13 7.53 14.62
CA ALA A 260 -4.41 8.12 14.22
C ALA A 260 -5.36 7.12 13.56
N ALA A 261 -4.82 6.02 13.01
CA ALA A 261 -5.57 4.92 12.40
C ALA A 261 -5.66 3.67 13.30
N ALA A 262 -5.48 3.80 14.61
CA ALA A 262 -5.40 2.66 15.56
C ALA A 262 -6.62 1.72 15.51
N TYR A 263 -7.81 2.23 15.14
CA TYR A 263 -9.04 1.42 15.04
C TYR A 263 -9.39 1.02 13.60
N LEU A 264 -8.46 1.19 12.65
CA LEU A 264 -8.66 0.86 11.24
C LEU A 264 -7.86 -0.41 10.87
N THR A 265 -8.57 -1.51 10.59
CA THR A 265 -8.00 -2.75 10.06
C THR A 265 -8.98 -3.44 9.11
N GLY A 266 -8.48 -4.12 8.09
CA GLY A 266 -9.27 -4.85 7.11
C GLY A 266 -10.09 -3.96 6.18
N ALA A 267 -9.81 -2.67 6.13
CA ALA A 267 -10.52 -1.70 5.29
C ALA A 267 -9.79 -1.47 3.95
N GLU A 268 -10.56 -1.06 2.95
CA GLU A 268 -10.06 -0.56 1.67
C GLU A 268 -10.26 0.97 1.61
N PHE A 269 -9.20 1.67 1.30
CA PHE A 269 -9.21 3.12 1.14
C PHE A 269 -8.94 3.46 -0.34
N VAL A 270 -10.00 3.89 -1.04
CA VAL A 270 -9.91 4.30 -2.44
C VAL A 270 -9.44 5.76 -2.51
N ILE A 271 -8.42 6.02 -3.31
CA ILE A 271 -7.88 7.35 -3.59
C ILE A 271 -7.76 7.53 -5.10
N ASP A 272 -8.82 8.04 -5.73
CA ASP A 272 -8.99 8.00 -7.18
C ASP A 272 -9.61 9.27 -7.77
N GLY A 273 -9.81 10.31 -6.98
CA GLY A 273 -10.43 11.55 -7.42
C GLY A 273 -11.89 11.39 -7.88
N GLY A 274 -12.57 10.31 -7.45
CA GLY A 274 -13.94 9.98 -7.82
C GLY A 274 -14.08 9.19 -9.14
N ASN A 275 -12.98 8.64 -9.66
CA ASN A 275 -12.99 7.85 -10.89
C ASN A 275 -13.84 6.57 -10.78
N ASN A 276 -13.89 5.93 -9.60
CA ASN A 276 -14.80 4.82 -9.35
C ASN A 276 -16.22 5.34 -9.08
N ARG A 277 -17.16 5.02 -9.98
CA ARG A 277 -18.57 5.45 -9.88
C ARG A 277 -19.47 4.39 -9.24
N VAL A 278 -18.91 3.27 -8.78
CA VAL A 278 -19.65 2.17 -8.17
C VAL A 278 -19.39 2.15 -6.68
N LEU A 279 -20.45 2.01 -5.90
CA LEU A 279 -20.40 1.86 -4.44
C LEU A 279 -19.84 0.50 -4.03
#